data_65c76c8b4bb19bebe2939e8ec9b8dfe6
#
_entry.id   65c76c8b4bb19bebe2939e8ec9b8dfe6
#
_cell.length_a   1.000
_cell.length_b   1.000
_cell.length_c   1.000
_cell.angle_alpha   90.00
_cell.angle_beta   90.00
_cell.angle_gamma   90.00
#
_symmetry.space_group_name_H-M   'P 1'
#
loop_
_entity.id
_entity.type
_entity.pdbx_description
1 polymer ?
#
loop_
_entity_poly.entity_id
_entity_poly.type
_entity_poly.pdbx_seq_one_letter_code
_entity_poly.pdbx_strand_id
1 'polypeptide(L)'
;MAHVDDQRVARVLDALEAQHPGAQLLVNDPWSIYYLTGFYADMFERFCGVLLARGSEPVILVNALHQLPEYDNARVAYHTDTDVVADAIAREVDPTKPLGIDTVMRSGFLMPLMERHAASEFLLGDFAVTAARTYKDAAEQELMRVSSAANDAVMADAIELVHEGVTEREIADQMLGLYRKHDCEGFSFPPIVSFGANAGDPHHEPDDTVLKRGDVVLFDIGGRRRNYCSDMTRTFFWGEPDEETARIYDIVRRANEAAEALIAPGVRMCDLDRAARDVIEDAGYGKYFTHRLGHSIGLQDHEPGDVSLVNEQVVEPGMTFSIEPGIYLPGRTGVRIEDLALVTESGVEILNAYPHDPVRLD
;
A
#
# COMPACT_ATOMS: atom_id res chain seq x y z
N MET A 1 -11.53 -11.13 25.79
CA MET A 1 -10.67 -12.06 25.05
C MET A 1 -10.53 -11.51 23.64
N ALA A 2 -9.37 -11.62 23.01
CA ALA A 2 -9.19 -11.31 21.60
C ALA A 2 -9.77 -12.44 20.73
N HIS A 3 -9.93 -12.18 19.45
CA HIS A 3 -10.52 -13.13 18.52
C HIS A 3 -9.76 -13.05 17.19
N VAL A 4 -9.35 -14.18 16.64
CA VAL A 4 -8.85 -14.30 15.26
C VAL A 4 -10.05 -14.26 14.33
N ASP A 5 -10.00 -13.47 13.27
CA ASP A 5 -11.13 -13.32 12.35
C ASP A 5 -11.39 -14.60 11.56
N ASP A 6 -12.40 -15.36 11.98
CA ASP A 6 -12.74 -16.64 11.37
C ASP A 6 -13.10 -16.52 9.87
N GLN A 7 -13.70 -15.40 9.46
CA GLN A 7 -14.08 -15.21 8.05
C GLN A 7 -12.84 -14.94 7.19
N ARG A 8 -11.90 -14.15 7.72
CA ARG A 8 -10.61 -13.88 7.04
C ARG A 8 -9.77 -15.16 6.96
N VAL A 9 -9.68 -15.92 8.05
CA VAL A 9 -9.01 -17.24 8.07
C VAL A 9 -9.64 -18.19 7.06
N ALA A 10 -10.97 -18.26 6.99
CA ALA A 10 -11.66 -19.12 6.03
C ALA A 10 -11.32 -18.75 4.58
N ARG A 11 -11.36 -17.44 4.22
CA ARG A 11 -10.97 -16.97 2.88
C ARG A 11 -9.53 -17.34 2.53
N VAL A 12 -8.60 -17.14 3.47
CA VAL A 12 -7.19 -17.51 3.27
C VAL A 12 -7.03 -19.01 3.05
N LEU A 13 -7.66 -19.83 3.88
CA LEU A 13 -7.59 -21.29 3.74
C LEU A 13 -8.31 -21.81 2.49
N ASP A 14 -9.38 -21.15 2.01
CA ASP A 14 -10.04 -21.50 0.76
C ASP A 14 -9.13 -21.19 -0.45
N ALA A 15 -8.45 -20.05 -0.45
CA ALA A 15 -7.49 -19.70 -1.49
C ALA A 15 -6.28 -20.66 -1.50
N LEU A 16 -5.74 -21.01 -0.32
CA LEU A 16 -4.66 -21.98 -0.18
C LEU A 16 -5.06 -23.36 -0.70
N GLU A 17 -6.22 -23.87 -0.26
CA GLU A 17 -6.73 -25.18 -0.64
C GLU A 17 -6.99 -25.32 -2.14
N ALA A 18 -7.42 -24.25 -2.79
CA ALA A 18 -7.67 -24.22 -4.23
C ALA A 18 -6.41 -24.49 -5.06
N GLN A 19 -5.23 -24.08 -4.59
CA GLN A 19 -3.96 -24.27 -5.28
C GLN A 19 -3.13 -25.42 -4.70
N HIS A 20 -3.17 -25.61 -3.38
CA HIS A 20 -2.35 -26.58 -2.64
C HIS A 20 -3.22 -27.37 -1.63
N PRO A 21 -3.99 -28.36 -2.09
CA PRO A 21 -4.88 -29.13 -1.23
C PRO A 21 -4.17 -29.76 -0.04
N GLY A 22 -4.70 -29.56 1.16
CA GLY A 22 -4.19 -30.09 2.41
C GLY A 22 -2.96 -29.37 2.98
N ALA A 23 -2.49 -28.29 2.34
CA ALA A 23 -1.36 -27.53 2.85
C ALA A 23 -1.72 -26.75 4.15
N GLN A 24 -0.69 -26.50 4.94
CA GLN A 24 -0.68 -25.56 6.05
C GLN A 24 -0.09 -24.23 5.60
N LEU A 25 -0.37 -23.13 6.29
CA LEU A 25 0.19 -21.81 6.00
C LEU A 25 0.80 -21.21 7.26
N LEU A 26 2.06 -20.82 7.19
CA LEU A 26 2.75 -20.06 8.23
C LEU A 26 2.89 -18.61 7.77
N VAL A 27 2.00 -17.77 8.24
CA VAL A 27 1.98 -16.32 7.98
C VAL A 27 2.99 -15.64 8.88
N ASN A 28 3.94 -14.88 8.31
CA ASN A 28 5.01 -14.20 9.05
C ASN A 28 5.06 -12.68 8.76
N ASP A 29 4.38 -12.19 7.70
CA ASP A 29 4.25 -10.76 7.43
C ASP A 29 3.47 -10.07 8.55
N PRO A 30 4.00 -9.00 9.18
CA PRO A 30 3.33 -8.33 10.31
C PRO A 30 1.94 -7.79 9.99
N TRP A 31 1.72 -7.27 8.78
CA TRP A 31 0.41 -6.77 8.37
C TRP A 31 -0.59 -7.87 8.08
N SER A 32 -0.11 -8.99 7.55
CA SER A 32 -0.94 -10.20 7.37
C SER A 32 -1.31 -10.83 8.73
N ILE A 33 -0.40 -10.82 9.70
CA ILE A 33 -0.70 -11.21 11.08
C ILE A 33 -1.76 -10.27 11.67
N TYR A 34 -1.58 -8.94 11.51
CA TYR A 34 -2.58 -7.97 11.97
C TYR A 34 -3.95 -8.19 11.32
N TYR A 35 -3.98 -8.42 10.01
CA TYR A 35 -5.21 -8.70 9.24
C TYR A 35 -6.01 -9.86 9.84
N LEU A 36 -5.33 -10.92 10.28
CA LEU A 36 -5.96 -12.12 10.83
C LEU A 36 -6.31 -11.99 12.31
N THR A 37 -5.47 -11.31 13.09
CA THR A 37 -5.50 -11.40 14.57
C THR A 37 -5.81 -10.08 15.27
N GLY A 38 -5.76 -8.96 14.56
CA GLY A 38 -5.79 -7.62 15.16
C GLY A 38 -4.52 -7.24 15.93
N PHE A 39 -3.51 -8.12 15.99
CA PHE A 39 -2.25 -7.87 16.66
C PHE A 39 -1.17 -7.46 15.66
N TYR A 40 -0.60 -6.27 15.85
CA TYR A 40 0.54 -5.77 15.10
C TYR A 40 1.72 -5.54 16.05
N ALA A 41 2.88 -6.05 15.69
CA ALA A 41 4.14 -5.64 16.30
C ALA A 41 5.29 -5.80 15.30
N ASP A 42 6.19 -4.84 15.29
CA ASP A 42 7.50 -5.02 14.68
C ASP A 42 8.35 -5.88 15.63
N MET A 43 8.66 -7.08 15.17
CA MET A 43 9.41 -8.08 15.96
C MET A 43 10.93 -7.93 15.81
N PHE A 44 11.39 -6.95 15.04
CA PHE A 44 12.80 -6.76 14.67
C PHE A 44 13.43 -8.07 14.17
N GLU A 45 14.37 -8.65 14.93
CA GLU A 45 15.03 -9.92 14.59
C GLU A 45 14.30 -11.18 15.07
N ARG A 46 13.26 -11.03 15.91
CA ARG A 46 12.53 -12.16 16.50
C ARG A 46 11.45 -12.69 15.57
N PHE A 47 11.13 -13.96 15.76
CA PHE A 47 10.06 -14.58 14.98
C PHE A 47 8.69 -14.28 15.60
N CYS A 48 7.73 -13.94 14.74
CA CYS A 48 6.31 -14.01 15.01
C CYS A 48 5.62 -14.62 13.80
N GLY A 49 4.63 -15.46 14.01
CA GLY A 49 3.86 -16.05 12.91
C GLY A 49 2.53 -16.58 13.36
N VAL A 50 1.64 -16.78 12.39
CA VAL A 50 0.35 -17.46 12.58
C VAL A 50 0.34 -18.70 11.71
N LEU A 51 0.24 -19.87 12.32
CA LEU A 51 0.06 -21.13 11.62
C LEU A 51 -1.42 -21.40 11.44
N LEU A 52 -1.84 -21.58 10.19
CA LEU A 52 -3.19 -21.91 9.79
C LEU A 52 -3.22 -23.28 9.12
N ALA A 53 -4.19 -24.08 9.48
CA ALA A 53 -4.47 -25.37 8.81
C ALA A 53 -5.97 -25.66 8.87
N ARG A 54 -6.52 -26.21 7.78
CA ARG A 54 -7.96 -26.53 7.72
C ARG A 54 -8.35 -27.55 8.79
N GLY A 55 -9.39 -27.22 9.55
CA GLY A 55 -9.89 -28.07 10.63
C GLY A 55 -9.07 -28.04 11.91
N SER A 56 -8.09 -27.16 12.01
CA SER A 56 -7.27 -26.95 13.21
C SER A 56 -7.47 -25.53 13.76
N GLU A 57 -7.32 -25.39 15.07
CA GLU A 57 -7.27 -24.09 15.73
C GLU A 57 -6.03 -23.32 15.24
N PRO A 58 -6.13 -22.03 14.90
CA PRO A 58 -4.96 -21.19 14.58
C PRO A 58 -3.95 -21.16 15.72
N VAL A 59 -2.65 -21.17 15.40
CA VAL A 59 -1.57 -21.07 16.38
C VAL A 59 -0.77 -19.81 16.15
N ILE A 60 -0.76 -18.92 17.14
CA ILE A 60 0.05 -17.69 17.14
C ILE A 60 1.37 -18.00 17.82
N LEU A 61 2.46 -18.03 17.06
CA LEU A 61 3.82 -18.22 17.61
C LEU A 61 4.47 -16.85 17.80
N VAL A 62 4.89 -16.55 19.03
CA VAL A 62 5.44 -15.23 19.37
C VAL A 62 6.52 -15.33 20.45
N ASN A 63 7.48 -14.39 20.43
CA ASN A 63 8.45 -14.31 21.50
C ASN A 63 7.79 -13.85 22.81
N ALA A 64 8.14 -14.48 23.93
CA ALA A 64 7.57 -14.24 25.25
C ALA A 64 7.77 -12.83 25.82
N LEU A 65 8.58 -11.99 25.15
CA LEU A 65 8.66 -10.55 25.44
C LEU A 65 7.37 -9.82 25.07
N HIS A 66 6.58 -10.38 24.15
CA HIS A 66 5.29 -9.82 23.74
C HIS A 66 4.19 -10.59 24.46
N GLN A 67 3.50 -9.92 25.38
CA GLN A 67 2.35 -10.51 26.06
C GLN A 67 1.09 -10.25 25.23
N LEU A 68 0.57 -11.30 24.60
CA LEU A 68 -0.69 -11.23 23.88
C LEU A 68 -1.88 -11.41 24.83
N PRO A 69 -3.04 -10.82 24.49
CA PRO A 69 -4.28 -11.17 25.18
C PRO A 69 -4.62 -12.65 24.97
N GLU A 70 -5.46 -13.20 25.82
CA GLU A 70 -6.06 -14.53 25.58
C GLU A 70 -7.00 -14.43 24.37
N TYR A 71 -6.86 -15.38 23.44
CA TYR A 71 -7.77 -15.57 22.31
C TYR A 71 -8.78 -16.68 22.66
N ASP A 72 -10.01 -16.52 22.20
CA ASP A 72 -11.07 -17.51 22.44
C ASP A 72 -11.15 -18.59 21.34
N ASN A 73 -10.47 -18.37 20.20
CA ASN A 73 -10.46 -19.26 19.04
C ASN A 73 -9.06 -19.48 18.45
N ALA A 74 -8.00 -19.19 19.20
CA ALA A 74 -6.63 -19.43 18.78
C ALA A 74 -5.73 -19.70 20.00
N ARG A 75 -4.74 -20.55 19.80
CA ARG A 75 -3.72 -20.85 20.81
C ARG A 75 -2.48 -19.99 20.61
N VAL A 76 -1.93 -19.45 21.69
CA VAL A 76 -0.65 -18.74 21.66
C VAL A 76 0.47 -19.68 22.12
N ALA A 77 1.47 -19.87 21.26
CA ALA A 77 2.69 -20.61 21.55
C ALA A 77 3.85 -19.64 21.72
N TYR A 78 4.50 -19.69 22.89
CA TYR A 78 5.59 -18.79 23.21
C TYR A 78 6.96 -19.45 22.98
N HIS A 79 7.91 -18.67 22.49
CA HIS A 79 9.34 -18.98 22.50
C HIS A 79 10.13 -17.86 23.16
N THR A 80 11.36 -18.12 23.58
CA THR A 80 12.26 -17.16 24.24
C THR A 80 13.50 -16.92 23.38
N ASP A 81 14.32 -15.94 23.74
CA ASP A 81 15.60 -15.65 23.06
C ASP A 81 16.63 -16.78 23.22
N THR A 82 16.39 -17.72 24.13
CA THR A 82 17.27 -18.91 24.34
C THR A 82 16.76 -20.15 23.62
N ASP A 83 15.58 -20.11 23.04
CA ASP A 83 15.04 -21.23 22.26
C ASP A 83 15.59 -21.25 20.84
N VAL A 84 15.72 -22.44 20.26
CA VAL A 84 15.91 -22.59 18.84
C VAL A 84 14.56 -22.43 18.16
N VAL A 85 14.35 -21.27 17.54
CA VAL A 85 13.05 -20.88 16.96
C VAL A 85 12.50 -21.92 15.98
N ALA A 86 13.38 -22.53 15.16
CA ALA A 86 12.96 -23.58 14.24
C ALA A 86 12.38 -24.81 14.94
N ASP A 87 12.87 -25.15 16.14
CA ASP A 87 12.29 -26.24 16.93
C ASP A 87 10.93 -25.87 17.53
N ALA A 88 10.74 -24.58 17.87
CA ALA A 88 9.45 -24.08 18.32
C ALA A 88 8.40 -24.13 17.21
N ILE A 89 8.76 -23.69 16.00
CA ILE A 89 7.88 -23.77 14.83
C ILE A 89 7.59 -25.22 14.43
N ALA A 90 8.62 -26.07 14.33
CA ALA A 90 8.48 -27.47 13.91
C ALA A 90 7.59 -28.31 14.84
N ARG A 91 7.44 -27.93 16.10
CA ARG A 91 6.50 -28.58 17.05
C ARG A 91 5.03 -28.34 16.70
N GLU A 92 4.74 -27.26 16.01
CA GLU A 92 3.38 -26.84 15.66
C GLU A 92 2.98 -27.29 14.25
N VAL A 93 3.95 -27.48 13.35
CA VAL A 93 3.74 -27.86 11.95
C VAL A 93 3.56 -29.40 11.84
N ASP A 94 2.62 -29.85 11.03
CA ASP A 94 2.50 -31.25 10.65
C ASP A 94 3.53 -31.60 9.56
N PRO A 95 4.56 -32.41 9.86
CA PRO A 95 5.63 -32.70 8.92
C PRO A 95 5.19 -33.53 7.70
N THR A 96 3.98 -34.11 7.75
CA THR A 96 3.43 -34.92 6.64
C THR A 96 2.72 -34.10 5.58
N LYS A 97 2.51 -32.79 5.82
CA LYS A 97 1.78 -31.86 4.94
C LYS A 97 2.72 -30.81 4.34
N PRO A 98 2.37 -30.26 3.16
CA PRO A 98 3.06 -29.08 2.63
C PRO A 98 2.88 -27.88 3.56
N LEU A 99 3.88 -26.98 3.60
CA LEU A 99 3.87 -25.74 4.34
C LEU A 99 4.07 -24.55 3.40
N GLY A 100 3.02 -23.73 3.27
CA GLY A 100 3.12 -22.40 2.67
C GLY A 100 3.83 -21.45 3.63
N ILE A 101 4.70 -20.61 3.10
CA ILE A 101 5.43 -19.56 3.82
C ILE A 101 5.28 -18.24 3.07
N ASP A 102 5.46 -17.12 3.76
CA ASP A 102 5.50 -15.80 3.15
C ASP A 102 6.84 -15.55 2.46
N THR A 103 6.81 -14.80 1.37
CA THR A 103 8.01 -14.31 0.66
C THR A 103 8.91 -13.44 1.54
N VAL A 104 8.35 -12.79 2.55
CA VAL A 104 9.10 -11.95 3.51
C VAL A 104 9.77 -12.75 4.64
N MET A 105 9.52 -14.06 4.72
CA MET A 105 10.15 -14.90 5.75
C MET A 105 11.67 -14.86 5.61
N ARG A 106 12.36 -14.49 6.68
CA ARG A 106 13.83 -14.45 6.68
C ARG A 106 14.40 -15.87 6.48
N SER A 107 15.39 -15.98 5.61
CA SER A 107 16.09 -17.26 5.36
C SER A 107 16.67 -17.89 6.62
N GLY A 108 17.04 -17.06 7.63
CA GLY A 108 17.50 -17.53 8.94
C GLY A 108 16.45 -18.32 9.74
N PHE A 109 15.15 -18.18 9.43
CA PHE A 109 14.09 -19.01 9.99
C PHE A 109 13.74 -20.19 9.06
N LEU A 110 13.68 -19.93 7.75
CA LEU A 110 13.28 -20.93 6.76
C LEU A 110 14.29 -22.07 6.60
N MET A 111 15.59 -21.74 6.42
CA MET A 111 16.60 -22.78 6.18
C MET A 111 16.69 -23.81 7.31
N PRO A 112 16.70 -23.41 8.61
CA PRO A 112 16.67 -24.38 9.70
C PRO A 112 15.40 -25.24 9.76
N LEU A 113 14.24 -24.76 9.25
CA LEU A 113 13.02 -25.57 9.13
C LEU A 113 13.16 -26.62 8.02
N MET A 114 13.76 -26.23 6.88
CA MET A 114 14.03 -27.15 5.78
C MET A 114 15.01 -28.25 6.20
N GLU A 115 16.09 -27.90 6.93
CA GLU A 115 17.05 -28.86 7.46
C GLU A 115 16.42 -29.87 8.43
N ARG A 116 15.37 -29.48 9.13
CA ARG A 116 14.61 -30.35 10.06
C ARG A 116 13.53 -31.18 9.37
N HIS A 117 13.34 -30.98 8.07
CA HIS A 117 12.22 -31.58 7.34
C HIS A 117 10.88 -31.31 8.07
N ALA A 118 10.66 -30.06 8.51
CA ALA A 118 9.51 -29.66 9.30
C ALA A 118 8.18 -29.74 8.52
N ALA A 119 8.23 -29.91 7.20
CA ALA A 119 7.09 -30.15 6.33
C ALA A 119 7.46 -31.12 5.22
N SER A 120 6.47 -31.73 4.57
CA SER A 120 6.70 -32.63 3.42
C SER A 120 7.21 -31.86 2.20
N GLU A 121 6.83 -30.59 2.07
CA GLU A 121 7.26 -29.67 1.02
C GLU A 121 7.14 -28.24 1.56
N PHE A 122 7.98 -27.33 1.05
CA PHE A 122 7.88 -25.88 1.30
C PHE A 122 7.47 -25.19 0.00
N LEU A 123 6.46 -24.32 0.09
CA LEU A 123 5.92 -23.56 -1.05
C LEU A 123 5.68 -22.10 -0.64
N LEU A 124 5.57 -21.20 -1.60
CA LEU A 124 5.15 -19.84 -1.33
C LEU A 124 3.64 -19.83 -1.11
N GLY A 125 3.19 -19.27 0.00
CA GLY A 125 1.80 -19.30 0.43
C GLY A 125 1.18 -17.91 0.64
N ASP A 126 1.94 -16.85 0.53
CA ASP A 126 1.50 -15.46 0.70
C ASP A 126 0.38 -15.06 -0.25
N PHE A 127 0.28 -15.69 -1.44
CA PHE A 127 -0.83 -15.49 -2.37
C PHE A 127 -2.20 -15.70 -1.72
N ALA A 128 -2.30 -16.59 -0.75
CA ALA A 128 -3.55 -16.90 -0.09
C ALA A 128 -4.04 -15.74 0.79
N VAL A 129 -3.13 -15.11 1.54
CA VAL A 129 -3.45 -13.91 2.33
C VAL A 129 -3.67 -12.72 1.41
N THR A 130 -2.85 -12.58 0.36
CA THR A 130 -3.02 -11.55 -0.68
C THR A 130 -4.42 -11.60 -1.29
N ALA A 131 -4.87 -12.79 -1.71
CA ALA A 131 -6.22 -12.96 -2.28
C ALA A 131 -7.33 -12.52 -1.31
N ALA A 132 -7.17 -12.79 -0.01
CA ALA A 132 -8.13 -12.35 1.00
C ALA A 132 -8.10 -10.84 1.25
N ARG A 133 -6.90 -10.20 1.21
CA ARG A 133 -6.70 -8.74 1.42
C ARG A 133 -7.06 -7.89 0.20
N THR A 134 -7.03 -8.48 -1.00
CA THR A 134 -7.37 -7.78 -2.25
C THR A 134 -8.79 -7.20 -2.18
N TYR A 135 -9.74 -7.95 -1.61
CA TYR A 135 -11.13 -7.55 -1.53
C TYR A 135 -11.46 -7.02 -0.13
N LYS A 136 -11.50 -5.69 0.02
CA LYS A 136 -11.82 -5.01 1.27
C LYS A 136 -13.27 -5.28 1.66
N ASP A 137 -13.48 -5.80 2.86
CA ASP A 137 -14.82 -5.92 3.43
C ASP A 137 -15.40 -4.52 3.79
N ALA A 138 -16.69 -4.48 4.19
CA ALA A 138 -17.36 -3.20 4.45
C ALA A 138 -16.69 -2.36 5.56
N ALA A 139 -16.09 -3.02 6.56
CA ALA A 139 -15.38 -2.33 7.63
C ALA A 139 -14.04 -1.77 7.13
N GLU A 140 -13.31 -2.54 6.31
CA GLU A 140 -12.06 -2.10 5.68
C GLU A 140 -12.30 -0.94 4.70
N GLN A 141 -13.36 -1.01 3.90
CA GLN A 141 -13.75 0.07 2.99
C GLN A 141 -14.00 1.38 3.74
N GLU A 142 -14.68 1.32 4.89
CA GLU A 142 -14.89 2.51 5.75
C GLU A 142 -13.57 3.04 6.31
N LEU A 143 -12.62 2.17 6.67
CA LEU A 143 -11.31 2.58 7.14
C LEU A 143 -10.49 3.26 6.03
N MET A 144 -10.59 2.78 4.78
CA MET A 144 -10.00 3.44 3.61
C MET A 144 -10.57 4.85 3.40
N ARG A 145 -11.91 5.03 3.47
CA ARG A 145 -12.55 6.35 3.37
C ARG A 145 -12.07 7.31 4.45
N VAL A 146 -12.04 6.83 5.70
CA VAL A 146 -11.60 7.64 6.85
C VAL A 146 -10.13 8.04 6.73
N SER A 147 -9.26 7.16 6.21
CA SER A 147 -7.85 7.46 6.00
C SER A 147 -7.66 8.47 4.86
N SER A 148 -8.34 8.29 3.73
CA SER A 148 -8.28 9.23 2.59
C SER A 148 -8.83 10.61 2.95
N ALA A 149 -9.94 10.69 3.69
CA ALA A 149 -10.47 11.98 4.14
C ALA A 149 -9.51 12.72 5.09
N ALA A 150 -8.75 11.99 5.93
CA ALA A 150 -7.71 12.60 6.74
C ALA A 150 -6.55 13.12 5.87
N ASN A 151 -6.19 12.40 4.82
CA ASN A 151 -5.14 12.82 3.88
C ASN A 151 -5.53 14.08 3.09
N ASP A 152 -6.79 14.20 2.66
CA ASP A 152 -7.32 15.43 2.03
C ASP A 152 -7.15 16.65 2.98
N ALA A 153 -7.46 16.47 4.26
CA ALA A 153 -7.30 17.53 5.26
C ALA A 153 -5.82 17.86 5.51
N VAL A 154 -4.93 16.86 5.49
CA VAL A 154 -3.47 17.08 5.58
C VAL A 154 -2.96 17.84 4.35
N MET A 155 -3.42 17.53 3.14
CA MET A 155 -3.06 18.26 1.93
C MET A 155 -3.46 19.73 2.03
N ALA A 156 -4.69 20.01 2.52
CA ALA A 156 -5.14 21.38 2.73
C ALA A 156 -4.30 22.17 3.74
N ASP A 157 -3.80 21.50 4.80
CA ASP A 157 -2.88 22.13 5.76
C ASP A 157 -1.45 22.26 5.18
N ALA A 158 -1.01 21.29 4.36
CA ALA A 158 0.35 21.26 3.81
C ALA A 158 0.61 22.41 2.84
N ILE A 159 -0.36 22.78 2.02
CA ILE A 159 -0.23 23.93 1.11
C ILE A 159 -0.06 25.26 1.85
N GLU A 160 -0.56 25.38 3.07
CA GLU A 160 -0.37 26.60 3.91
C GLU A 160 1.09 26.75 4.40
N LEU A 161 1.91 25.70 4.32
CA LEU A 161 3.34 25.77 4.62
C LEU A 161 4.17 26.32 3.46
N VAL A 162 3.59 26.42 2.26
CA VAL A 162 4.26 26.89 1.06
C VAL A 162 4.38 28.41 1.08
N HIS A 163 5.60 28.92 1.09
CA HIS A 163 5.88 30.35 1.04
C HIS A 163 7.25 30.63 0.38
N GLU A 164 7.49 31.86 -0.02
CA GLU A 164 8.78 32.25 -0.61
C GLU A 164 9.96 31.91 0.32
N GLY A 165 10.94 31.22 -0.22
CA GLY A 165 12.19 30.88 0.49
C GLY A 165 12.11 29.60 1.33
N VAL A 166 10.95 28.90 1.39
CA VAL A 166 10.85 27.61 2.07
C VAL A 166 11.62 26.54 1.29
N THR A 167 12.13 25.53 1.98
CA THR A 167 12.74 24.34 1.38
C THR A 167 11.81 23.15 1.41
N GLU A 168 12.04 22.18 0.52
CA GLU A 168 11.30 20.89 0.49
C GLU A 168 11.38 20.20 1.86
N ARG A 169 12.60 20.15 2.45
CA ARG A 169 12.86 19.53 3.76
C ARG A 169 12.09 20.21 4.88
N GLU A 170 12.04 21.56 4.91
CA GLU A 170 11.31 22.29 5.95
C GLU A 170 9.81 21.97 5.95
N ILE A 171 9.22 21.70 4.77
CA ILE A 171 7.85 21.25 4.68
C ILE A 171 7.74 19.78 5.11
N ALA A 172 8.57 18.89 4.56
CA ALA A 172 8.54 17.46 4.86
C ALA A 172 8.71 17.18 6.37
N ASP A 173 9.56 17.92 7.06
CA ASP A 173 9.78 17.80 8.50
C ASP A 173 8.53 18.14 9.34
N GLN A 174 7.61 18.94 8.81
CA GLN A 174 6.37 19.32 9.50
C GLN A 174 5.21 18.32 9.25
N MET A 175 5.31 17.49 8.21
CA MET A 175 4.19 16.62 7.79
C MET A 175 3.72 15.66 8.88
N LEU A 176 4.63 15.10 9.70
CA LEU A 176 4.22 14.22 10.79
C LEU A 176 3.32 14.95 11.82
N GLY A 177 3.58 16.25 12.04
CA GLY A 177 2.75 17.09 12.91
C GLY A 177 1.34 17.27 12.33
N LEU A 178 1.22 17.46 11.01
CA LEU A 178 -0.05 17.59 10.32
C LEU A 178 -0.84 16.27 10.38
N TYR A 179 -0.20 15.13 10.11
CA TYR A 179 -0.86 13.82 10.22
C TYR A 179 -1.41 13.56 11.61
N ARG A 180 -0.63 13.88 12.66
CA ARG A 180 -1.08 13.74 14.07
C ARG A 180 -2.26 14.67 14.41
N LYS A 181 -2.30 15.88 13.83
CA LYS A 181 -3.44 16.81 13.97
C LYS A 181 -4.75 16.21 13.44
N HIS A 182 -4.65 15.35 12.42
CA HIS A 182 -5.78 14.67 11.79
C HIS A 182 -5.96 13.21 12.24
N ASP A 183 -5.48 12.88 13.46
CA ASP A 183 -5.64 11.57 14.11
C ASP A 183 -5.03 10.40 13.33
N CYS A 184 -3.97 10.64 12.55
CA CYS A 184 -3.19 9.58 11.90
C CYS A 184 -2.05 9.13 12.81
N GLU A 185 -1.76 7.83 12.81
CA GLU A 185 -0.68 7.21 13.59
C GLU A 185 0.71 7.58 13.03
N GLY A 186 0.80 7.87 11.72
CA GLY A 186 2.04 8.21 11.04
C GLY A 186 1.85 8.25 9.53
N PHE A 187 2.94 8.12 8.81
CA PHE A 187 2.96 8.06 7.36
C PHE A 187 2.56 6.67 6.84
N SER A 188 1.97 6.60 5.63
CA SER A 188 1.93 5.40 4.80
C SER A 188 3.33 5.11 4.27
N PHE A 189 3.99 6.16 3.77
CA PHE A 189 5.35 6.21 3.24
C PHE A 189 5.99 7.59 3.55
N PRO A 190 7.31 7.74 3.47
CA PRO A 190 7.97 9.05 3.63
C PRO A 190 7.42 10.07 2.62
N PRO A 191 7.00 11.27 3.07
CA PRO A 191 6.39 12.26 2.18
C PRO A 191 7.37 12.71 1.10
N ILE A 192 6.90 12.79 -0.15
CA ILE A 192 7.61 13.42 -1.26
C ILE A 192 7.14 14.87 -1.35
N VAL A 193 8.06 15.80 -1.26
CA VAL A 193 7.85 17.23 -1.50
C VAL A 193 8.90 17.66 -2.51
N SER A 194 8.48 18.08 -3.72
CA SER A 194 9.41 18.36 -4.81
C SER A 194 9.12 19.70 -5.46
N PHE A 195 10.15 20.53 -5.64
CA PHE A 195 10.05 21.83 -6.26
C PHE A 195 10.70 21.87 -7.64
N GLY A 196 10.02 22.45 -8.62
CA GLY A 196 10.53 22.73 -9.96
C GLY A 196 11.19 21.52 -10.60
N ALA A 197 12.51 21.56 -10.80
CA ALA A 197 13.27 20.52 -11.48
C ALA A 197 13.29 19.17 -10.74
N ASN A 198 13.19 19.18 -9.39
CA ASN A 198 13.17 17.98 -8.57
C ASN A 198 11.91 17.13 -8.82
N ALA A 199 10.78 17.76 -9.16
CA ALA A 199 9.57 17.04 -9.56
C ALA A 199 9.73 16.21 -10.85
N GLY A 200 10.82 16.41 -11.60
CA GLY A 200 11.20 15.57 -12.74
C GLY A 200 11.75 14.18 -12.35
N ASP A 201 11.93 13.91 -11.06
CA ASP A 201 12.24 12.59 -10.48
C ASP A 201 11.04 12.12 -9.68
N PRO A 202 10.34 11.03 -10.08
CA PRO A 202 9.13 10.55 -9.40
C PRO A 202 9.37 10.10 -7.94
N HIS A 203 10.61 9.77 -7.58
CA HIS A 203 10.99 9.29 -6.24
C HIS A 203 11.95 10.25 -5.52
N HIS A 204 11.92 11.55 -5.87
CA HIS A 204 12.76 12.52 -5.22
C HIS A 204 12.57 12.57 -3.71
N GLU A 205 13.68 12.46 -2.96
CA GLU A 205 13.66 12.66 -1.50
C GLU A 205 13.82 14.17 -1.19
N PRO A 206 12.94 14.76 -0.35
CA PRO A 206 12.99 16.19 -0.02
C PRO A 206 14.36 16.65 0.46
N ASP A 207 14.92 17.65 -0.18
CA ASP A 207 16.24 18.21 0.12
C ASP A 207 16.18 19.71 0.49
N ASP A 208 17.32 20.39 0.48
CA ASP A 208 17.40 21.81 0.83
C ASP A 208 17.13 22.74 -0.38
N THR A 209 16.47 22.22 -1.43
CA THR A 209 16.04 23.02 -2.58
C THR A 209 15.04 24.07 -2.14
N VAL A 210 15.34 25.32 -2.45
CA VAL A 210 14.52 26.49 -2.12
C VAL A 210 13.52 26.76 -3.24
N LEU A 211 12.25 26.93 -2.86
CA LEU A 211 11.16 27.26 -3.77
C LEU A 211 11.40 28.57 -4.51
N LYS A 212 11.21 28.56 -5.82
CA LYS A 212 11.36 29.70 -6.71
C LYS A 212 10.09 29.98 -7.49
N ARG A 213 9.85 31.26 -7.79
CA ARG A 213 8.70 31.66 -8.59
C ARG A 213 8.73 31.02 -9.99
N GLY A 214 7.61 30.39 -10.37
CA GLY A 214 7.48 29.60 -11.59
C GLY A 214 7.68 28.09 -11.38
N ASP A 215 8.13 27.65 -10.20
CA ASP A 215 8.26 26.23 -9.89
C ASP A 215 6.89 25.54 -9.73
N VAL A 216 6.85 24.26 -10.08
CA VAL A 216 5.84 23.37 -9.55
C VAL A 216 6.12 23.05 -8.09
N VAL A 217 5.08 22.76 -7.34
CA VAL A 217 5.15 22.22 -5.98
C VAL A 217 4.36 20.90 -6.01
N LEU A 218 5.07 19.79 -6.05
CA LEU A 218 4.48 18.46 -6.05
C LEU A 218 4.52 17.93 -4.61
N PHE A 219 3.35 17.56 -4.12
CA PHE A 219 3.17 16.78 -2.91
C PHE A 219 2.68 15.40 -3.27
N ASP A 220 3.40 14.37 -2.82
CA ASP A 220 2.94 13.00 -2.80
C ASP A 220 3.02 12.53 -1.35
N ILE A 221 1.85 12.34 -0.76
CA ILE A 221 1.68 12.19 0.68
C ILE A 221 0.63 11.15 1.02
N GLY A 222 0.93 10.36 2.03
CA GLY A 222 0.03 9.36 2.55
C GLY A 222 0.13 9.21 4.06
N GLY A 223 -1.02 9.05 4.72
CA GLY A 223 -1.13 8.83 6.14
C GLY A 223 -1.71 7.48 6.49
N ARG A 224 -1.41 7.03 7.69
CA ARG A 224 -1.97 5.81 8.26
C ARG A 224 -2.96 6.18 9.35
N ARG A 225 -4.22 5.84 9.15
CA ARG A 225 -5.26 6.04 10.15
C ARG A 225 -5.99 4.73 10.43
N ARG A 226 -6.04 4.33 11.72
CA ARG A 226 -6.56 3.01 12.16
C ARG A 226 -5.91 1.85 11.39
N ASN A 227 -4.61 1.97 11.16
CA ASN A 227 -3.75 1.03 10.43
C ASN A 227 -3.98 0.95 8.91
N TYR A 228 -4.96 1.64 8.33
CA TYR A 228 -5.15 1.68 6.88
C TYR A 228 -4.43 2.88 6.27
N CYS A 229 -3.76 2.63 5.14
CA CYS A 229 -3.03 3.63 4.40
C CYS A 229 -3.96 4.52 3.58
N SER A 230 -3.54 5.76 3.37
CA SER A 230 -4.02 6.64 2.31
C SER A 230 -2.85 7.04 1.44
N ASP A 231 -3.15 7.50 0.24
CA ASP A 231 -2.20 7.96 -0.75
C ASP A 231 -2.83 9.03 -1.62
N MET A 232 -2.06 10.08 -1.97
CA MET A 232 -2.51 11.13 -2.86
C MET A 232 -1.35 11.98 -3.35
N THR A 233 -1.25 12.17 -4.65
CA THR A 233 -0.38 13.18 -5.23
C THR A 233 -1.17 14.36 -5.78
N ARG A 234 -0.72 15.57 -5.46
CA ARG A 234 -1.18 16.82 -6.08
C ARG A 234 0.02 17.67 -6.51
N THR A 235 -0.12 18.33 -7.64
CA THR A 235 0.85 19.28 -8.16
C THR A 235 0.24 20.68 -8.18
N PHE A 236 0.94 21.64 -7.60
CA PHE A 236 0.57 23.05 -7.51
C PHE A 236 1.59 23.93 -8.25
N PHE A 237 1.33 25.22 -8.36
CA PHE A 237 2.24 26.18 -8.98
C PHE A 237 2.59 27.31 -8.00
N TRP A 238 3.86 27.63 -7.86
CA TRP A 238 4.29 28.83 -7.17
C TRP A 238 4.41 29.99 -8.18
N GLY A 239 3.34 30.79 -8.31
CA GLY A 239 3.18 31.79 -9.35
C GLY A 239 2.75 31.23 -10.70
N GLU A 240 3.13 31.87 -11.79
CA GLU A 240 2.77 31.48 -13.16
C GLU A 240 3.73 30.40 -13.69
N PRO A 241 3.24 29.19 -14.02
CA PRO A 241 4.04 28.16 -14.66
C PRO A 241 4.39 28.55 -16.12
N ASP A 242 5.47 27.96 -16.65
CA ASP A 242 5.72 28.06 -18.09
C ASP A 242 4.67 27.29 -18.92
N GLU A 243 4.61 27.61 -20.23
CA GLU A 243 3.60 27.02 -21.14
C GLU A 243 3.69 25.49 -21.22
N GLU A 244 4.89 24.91 -21.16
CA GLU A 244 5.09 23.46 -21.24
C GLU A 244 4.62 22.80 -19.94
N THR A 245 4.94 23.38 -18.80
CA THR A 245 4.52 22.90 -17.48
C THR A 245 2.99 22.95 -17.35
N ALA A 246 2.35 24.04 -17.74
CA ALA A 246 0.89 24.15 -17.77
C ALA A 246 0.25 23.11 -18.71
N ARG A 247 0.89 22.86 -19.87
CA ARG A 247 0.41 21.86 -20.85
C ARG A 247 0.51 20.43 -20.30
N ILE A 248 1.64 20.04 -19.69
CA ILE A 248 1.78 18.69 -19.14
C ILE A 248 0.82 18.45 -17.95
N TYR A 249 0.53 19.48 -17.17
CA TYR A 249 -0.48 19.41 -16.12
C TYR A 249 -1.86 19.02 -16.69
N ASP A 250 -2.33 19.72 -17.72
CA ASP A 250 -3.62 19.40 -18.35
C ASP A 250 -3.63 17.99 -18.97
N ILE A 251 -2.50 17.54 -19.53
CA ILE A 251 -2.38 16.19 -20.09
C ILE A 251 -2.48 15.15 -18.98
N VAL A 252 -1.76 15.31 -17.86
CA VAL A 252 -1.79 14.38 -16.73
C VAL A 252 -3.17 14.34 -16.09
N ARG A 253 -3.82 15.50 -15.88
CA ARG A 253 -5.19 15.56 -15.37
C ARG A 253 -6.16 14.78 -16.24
N ARG A 254 -6.11 14.97 -17.58
CA ARG A 254 -6.97 14.22 -18.52
C ARG A 254 -6.64 12.73 -18.55
N ALA A 255 -5.38 12.36 -18.36
CA ALA A 255 -4.98 10.95 -18.29
C ALA A 255 -5.54 10.28 -17.04
N ASN A 256 -5.48 10.95 -15.88
CA ASN A 256 -6.09 10.48 -14.64
C ASN A 256 -7.62 10.33 -14.81
N GLU A 257 -8.31 11.38 -15.27
CA GLU A 257 -9.76 11.37 -15.53
C GLU A 257 -10.19 10.26 -16.50
N ALA A 258 -9.37 9.99 -17.54
CA ALA A 258 -9.67 8.96 -18.54
C ALA A 258 -9.61 7.54 -17.95
N ALA A 259 -8.65 7.27 -17.08
CA ALA A 259 -8.53 5.99 -16.40
C ALA A 259 -9.64 5.80 -15.36
N GLU A 260 -9.90 6.82 -14.53
CA GLU A 260 -10.95 6.78 -13.51
C GLU A 260 -12.34 6.55 -14.09
N ALA A 261 -12.66 7.24 -15.20
CA ALA A 261 -13.94 7.10 -15.91
C ALA A 261 -14.18 5.67 -16.46
N LEU A 262 -13.13 4.87 -16.62
CA LEU A 262 -13.21 3.50 -17.11
C LEU A 262 -13.37 2.47 -15.99
N ILE A 263 -13.11 2.82 -14.73
CA ILE A 263 -13.13 1.87 -13.61
C ILE A 263 -14.55 1.35 -13.39
N ALA A 264 -14.73 0.07 -13.63
CA ALA A 264 -15.97 -0.64 -13.34
C ALA A 264 -15.69 -2.14 -13.18
N PRO A 265 -16.53 -2.89 -12.44
CA PRO A 265 -16.45 -4.35 -12.39
C PRO A 265 -16.46 -4.94 -13.82
N GLY A 266 -15.51 -5.85 -14.09
CA GLY A 266 -15.36 -6.50 -15.37
C GLY A 266 -14.34 -5.88 -16.33
N VAL A 267 -13.84 -4.68 -16.07
CA VAL A 267 -12.74 -4.04 -16.82
C VAL A 267 -11.41 -4.68 -16.39
N ARG A 268 -10.41 -4.75 -17.26
CA ARG A 268 -9.09 -5.28 -16.88
C ARG A 268 -8.17 -4.14 -16.40
N MET A 269 -7.28 -4.45 -15.49
CA MET A 269 -6.28 -3.48 -14.99
C MET A 269 -5.42 -2.89 -16.12
N CYS A 270 -5.04 -3.71 -17.13
CA CYS A 270 -4.28 -3.24 -18.28
C CYS A 270 -5.06 -2.26 -19.18
N ASP A 271 -6.38 -2.31 -19.18
CA ASP A 271 -7.20 -1.38 -19.94
C ASP A 271 -7.25 0.00 -19.27
N LEU A 272 -7.15 0.05 -17.92
CA LEU A 272 -7.04 1.30 -17.16
C LEU A 272 -5.70 1.99 -17.43
N ASP A 273 -4.57 1.24 -17.35
CA ASP A 273 -3.25 1.80 -17.69
C ASP A 273 -3.22 2.30 -19.13
N ARG A 274 -3.79 1.53 -20.06
CA ARG A 274 -3.88 1.93 -21.46
C ARG A 274 -4.63 3.24 -21.63
N ALA A 275 -5.76 3.42 -20.96
CA ALA A 275 -6.57 4.63 -21.09
C ALA A 275 -5.81 5.91 -20.70
N ALA A 276 -5.05 5.86 -19.57
CA ALA A 276 -4.21 6.99 -19.14
C ALA A 276 -3.01 7.18 -20.08
N ARG A 277 -2.34 6.09 -20.44
CA ARG A 277 -1.11 6.11 -21.22
C ARG A 277 -1.35 6.62 -22.64
N ASP A 278 -2.44 6.24 -23.30
CA ASP A 278 -2.79 6.71 -24.64
C ASP A 278 -2.95 8.24 -24.67
N VAL A 279 -3.54 8.86 -23.64
CA VAL A 279 -3.64 10.34 -23.54
C VAL A 279 -2.25 10.99 -23.50
N ILE A 280 -1.31 10.41 -22.77
CA ILE A 280 0.06 10.93 -22.62
C ILE A 280 0.87 10.67 -23.90
N GLU A 281 0.74 9.49 -24.52
CA GLU A 281 1.43 9.11 -25.76
C GLU A 281 0.98 9.95 -26.95
N ASP A 282 -0.33 10.16 -27.10
CA ASP A 282 -0.92 10.98 -28.17
C ASP A 282 -0.47 12.45 -28.08
N ALA A 283 -0.20 12.93 -26.87
CA ALA A 283 0.36 14.25 -26.62
C ALA A 283 1.88 14.35 -26.87
N GLY A 284 2.55 13.22 -27.17
CA GLY A 284 3.99 13.13 -27.46
C GLY A 284 4.89 12.97 -26.21
N TYR A 285 4.34 12.68 -25.04
CA TYR A 285 5.07 12.55 -23.79
C TYR A 285 5.22 11.11 -23.30
N GLY A 286 4.84 10.08 -24.04
CA GLY A 286 4.83 8.68 -23.63
C GLY A 286 6.14 8.19 -22.98
N LYS A 287 7.31 8.62 -23.51
CA LYS A 287 8.63 8.26 -22.93
C LYS A 287 8.90 8.84 -21.53
N TYR A 288 8.08 9.78 -21.09
CA TYR A 288 8.21 10.47 -19.81
C TYR A 288 7.20 9.98 -18.76
N PHE A 289 6.32 9.04 -19.13
CA PHE A 289 5.50 8.26 -18.19
C PHE A 289 6.15 6.90 -17.97
N THR A 290 7.03 6.81 -16.97
CA THR A 290 8.03 5.75 -16.83
C THR A 290 7.63 4.60 -15.91
N HIS A 291 6.52 4.73 -15.19
CA HIS A 291 6.04 3.72 -14.25
C HIS A 291 4.67 3.15 -14.63
N ARG A 292 4.17 2.17 -13.90
CA ARG A 292 2.80 1.64 -13.97
C ARG A 292 1.78 2.73 -13.57
N LEU A 293 0.52 2.57 -13.96
CA LEU A 293 -0.51 3.54 -13.62
C LEU A 293 -0.86 3.58 -12.14
N GLY A 294 -0.68 2.47 -11.41
CA GLY A 294 -1.02 2.43 -9.99
C GLY A 294 -0.71 1.10 -9.32
N HIS A 295 -1.01 1.00 -8.04
CA HIS A 295 -0.79 -0.16 -7.19
C HIS A 295 -1.97 -0.42 -6.25
N SER A 296 -2.12 -1.66 -5.79
CA SER A 296 -3.07 -1.98 -4.72
C SER A 296 -2.61 -1.40 -3.39
N ILE A 297 -3.57 -1.00 -2.56
CA ILE A 297 -3.34 -0.35 -1.26
C ILE A 297 -4.33 -0.86 -0.21
N GLY A 298 -3.96 -0.77 1.07
CA GLY A 298 -4.82 -1.16 2.18
C GLY A 298 -4.10 -1.00 3.53
N LEU A 299 -3.76 -2.10 4.18
CA LEU A 299 -2.92 -2.10 5.40
C LEU A 299 -1.47 -1.71 5.10
N GLN A 300 -1.01 -1.94 3.88
CA GLN A 300 0.28 -1.48 3.38
C GLN A 300 0.02 -0.51 2.25
N ASP A 301 0.94 0.43 2.09
CA ASP A 301 0.90 1.39 1.01
C ASP A 301 0.94 0.66 -0.34
N HIS A 302 1.93 -0.16 -0.56
CA HIS A 302 1.99 -1.07 -1.70
C HIS A 302 1.61 -2.49 -1.27
N GLU A 303 0.38 -2.89 -1.57
CA GLU A 303 -0.06 -4.29 -1.48
C GLU A 303 0.21 -5.02 -2.82
N PRO A 304 0.32 -6.37 -2.81
CA PRO A 304 0.42 -7.13 -4.05
C PRO A 304 -0.76 -6.85 -4.99
N GLY A 305 -0.44 -6.58 -6.26
CA GLY A 305 -1.37 -6.15 -7.29
C GLY A 305 -0.98 -4.78 -7.85
N ASP A 306 -1.19 -4.60 -9.15
CA ASP A 306 -0.86 -3.34 -9.82
C ASP A 306 -1.87 -2.99 -10.92
N VAL A 307 -1.86 -1.74 -11.33
CA VAL A 307 -2.54 -1.26 -12.53
C VAL A 307 -1.48 -0.99 -13.58
N SER A 308 -1.23 -1.98 -14.44
CA SER A 308 -0.17 -1.91 -15.47
C SER A 308 -0.59 -2.55 -16.79
N LEU A 309 0.12 -2.21 -17.87
CA LEU A 309 -0.14 -2.73 -19.23
C LEU A 309 -0.12 -4.26 -19.34
N VAL A 310 0.51 -4.96 -18.40
CA VAL A 310 0.67 -6.42 -18.43
C VAL A 310 -0.27 -7.15 -17.47
N ASN A 311 -1.00 -6.42 -16.64
CA ASN A 311 -1.92 -7.02 -15.68
C ASN A 311 -3.32 -7.21 -16.31
N GLU A 312 -3.66 -8.45 -16.64
CA GLU A 312 -4.96 -8.82 -17.18
C GLU A 312 -6.02 -9.13 -16.11
N GLN A 313 -5.70 -8.94 -14.81
CA GLN A 313 -6.66 -9.14 -13.74
C GLN A 313 -7.89 -8.25 -13.97
N VAL A 314 -9.06 -8.86 -13.74
CA VAL A 314 -10.34 -8.16 -13.85
C VAL A 314 -10.60 -7.36 -12.58
N VAL A 315 -11.06 -6.15 -12.74
CA VAL A 315 -11.52 -5.27 -11.65
C VAL A 315 -12.79 -5.85 -11.04
N GLU A 316 -12.82 -5.99 -9.73
CA GLU A 316 -13.93 -6.57 -8.98
C GLU A 316 -14.29 -5.72 -7.75
N PRO A 317 -15.52 -5.76 -7.27
CA PRO A 317 -15.95 -5.03 -6.07
C PRO A 317 -15.08 -5.33 -4.84
N GLY A 318 -14.77 -4.31 -4.06
CA GLY A 318 -13.91 -4.39 -2.89
C GLY A 318 -12.43 -4.17 -3.16
N MET A 319 -11.98 -4.15 -4.40
CA MET A 319 -10.61 -3.76 -4.74
C MET A 319 -10.37 -2.28 -4.45
N THR A 320 -9.16 -1.95 -3.96
CA THR A 320 -8.66 -0.58 -3.81
C THR A 320 -7.28 -0.46 -4.42
N PHE A 321 -7.08 0.58 -5.23
CA PHE A 321 -5.80 0.84 -5.91
C PHE A 321 -5.66 2.32 -6.26
N SER A 322 -4.42 2.77 -6.50
CA SER A 322 -4.12 4.12 -6.97
C SER A 322 -4.30 4.25 -8.48
N ILE A 323 -4.57 5.48 -8.92
CA ILE A 323 -4.53 5.94 -10.33
C ILE A 323 -3.66 7.19 -10.35
N GLU A 324 -2.41 7.05 -10.79
CA GLU A 324 -1.35 8.04 -10.59
C GLU A 324 -0.53 8.34 -11.86
N PRO A 325 -1.15 8.70 -13.00
CA PRO A 325 -0.36 9.06 -14.17
C PRO A 325 0.54 10.26 -13.89
N GLY A 326 1.75 10.24 -14.49
CA GLY A 326 2.70 11.34 -14.36
C GLY A 326 3.52 11.58 -15.63
N ILE A 327 3.99 12.80 -15.80
CA ILE A 327 4.95 13.19 -16.84
C ILE A 327 6.14 13.84 -16.15
N TYR A 328 7.32 13.24 -16.31
CA TYR A 328 8.56 13.67 -15.65
C TYR A 328 9.59 14.09 -16.70
N LEU A 329 9.95 15.38 -16.72
CA LEU A 329 10.97 15.95 -17.61
C LEU A 329 12.27 16.11 -16.80
N PRO A 330 13.24 15.19 -16.89
CA PRO A 330 14.40 15.17 -16.02
C PRO A 330 15.18 16.50 -16.03
N GLY A 331 15.43 17.04 -14.83
CA GLY A 331 16.15 18.29 -14.63
C GLY A 331 15.38 19.56 -15.03
N ARG A 332 14.06 19.43 -15.24
CA ARG A 332 13.20 20.56 -15.64
C ARG A 332 11.95 20.70 -14.77
N THR A 333 11.05 19.73 -14.82
CA THR A 333 9.76 19.75 -14.13
C THR A 333 9.10 18.37 -14.16
N GLY A 334 8.12 18.15 -13.32
CA GLY A 334 7.28 16.96 -13.33
C GLY A 334 5.88 17.26 -12.80
N VAL A 335 4.91 16.46 -13.22
CA VAL A 335 3.53 16.54 -12.76
C VAL A 335 3.02 15.12 -12.52
N ARG A 336 2.42 14.87 -11.37
CA ARG A 336 1.62 13.70 -11.03
C ARG A 336 0.31 14.14 -10.41
N ILE A 337 -0.78 13.48 -10.73
CA ILE A 337 -2.08 13.59 -10.09
C ILE A 337 -2.52 12.18 -9.76
N GLU A 338 -2.85 11.94 -8.51
CA GLU A 338 -3.12 10.62 -7.99
C GLU A 338 -4.34 10.61 -7.09
N ASP A 339 -5.16 9.59 -7.27
CA ASP A 339 -6.28 9.28 -6.41
C ASP A 339 -6.38 7.78 -6.14
N LEU A 340 -6.98 7.47 -4.99
CA LEU A 340 -7.36 6.10 -4.64
C LEU A 340 -8.77 5.80 -5.12
N ALA A 341 -8.90 4.69 -5.81
CA ALA A 341 -10.16 4.14 -6.27
C ALA A 341 -10.61 2.98 -5.38
N LEU A 342 -11.86 3.01 -4.92
CA LEU A 342 -12.55 1.87 -4.32
C LEU A 342 -13.59 1.36 -5.30
N VAL A 343 -13.47 0.12 -5.71
CA VAL A 343 -14.42 -0.52 -6.62
C VAL A 343 -15.67 -0.94 -5.86
N THR A 344 -16.84 -0.51 -6.35
CA THR A 344 -18.16 -0.86 -5.78
C THR A 344 -18.90 -1.82 -6.70
N GLU A 345 -20.03 -2.36 -6.25
CA GLU A 345 -20.88 -3.23 -7.07
C GLU A 345 -21.38 -2.58 -8.39
N SER A 346 -21.44 -1.24 -8.44
CA SER A 346 -22.00 -0.49 -9.57
C SER A 346 -21.01 0.41 -10.30
N GLY A 347 -19.72 0.42 -9.92
CA GLY A 347 -18.71 1.29 -10.52
C GLY A 347 -17.57 1.57 -9.56
N VAL A 348 -17.19 2.84 -9.42
CA VAL A 348 -16.07 3.28 -8.60
C VAL A 348 -16.47 4.41 -7.66
N GLU A 349 -15.83 4.47 -6.51
CA GLU A 349 -15.79 5.59 -5.59
C GLU A 349 -14.34 6.09 -5.54
N ILE A 350 -14.10 7.33 -5.92
CA ILE A 350 -12.80 7.99 -5.73
C ILE A 350 -12.74 8.47 -4.29
N LEU A 351 -11.73 8.04 -3.55
CA LEU A 351 -11.63 8.26 -2.11
C LEU A 351 -11.03 9.62 -1.74
N ASN A 352 -10.26 10.22 -2.64
CA ASN A 352 -9.65 11.53 -2.45
C ASN A 352 -10.60 12.60 -2.99
N ALA A 353 -10.96 13.54 -2.15
CA ALA A 353 -11.87 14.64 -2.50
C ALA A 353 -11.13 15.96 -2.78
N TYR A 354 -9.80 15.99 -2.63
CA TYR A 354 -9.00 17.17 -2.90
C TYR A 354 -9.00 17.49 -4.40
N PRO A 355 -9.28 18.75 -4.85
CA PRO A 355 -9.49 19.08 -6.25
C PRO A 355 -8.28 18.79 -7.16
N HIS A 356 -8.58 18.50 -8.45
CA HIS A 356 -7.58 18.37 -9.53
C HIS A 356 -7.36 19.68 -10.30
N ASP A 357 -8.04 20.76 -9.92
CA ASP A 357 -7.87 22.05 -10.59
C ASP A 357 -6.46 22.60 -10.37
N PRO A 358 -5.84 23.22 -11.39
CA PRO A 358 -4.54 23.83 -11.23
C PRO A 358 -4.61 25.02 -10.26
N VAL A 359 -4.01 24.88 -9.09
CA VAL A 359 -4.01 25.89 -8.04
C VAL A 359 -2.67 26.63 -8.03
N ARG A 360 -2.73 27.96 -7.97
CA ARG A 360 -1.57 28.82 -7.76
C ARG A 360 -1.51 29.21 -6.29
N LEU A 361 -0.32 29.00 -5.72
CA LEU A 361 0.01 29.31 -4.34
C LEU A 361 0.87 30.59 -4.36
N ASP A 362 0.34 31.79 -4.05
CA ASP A 362 1.08 33.06 -3.97
C ASP A 362 0.33 34.19 -3.22
#